data_b03f40d3a52e860f1c7ca9d8ae036f80
#
_entry.id   b03f40d3a52e860f1c7ca9d8ae036f80
#
_cell.length_a   1.000
_cell.length_b   1.000
_cell.length_c   1.000
_cell.angle_alpha   90.00
_cell.angle_beta   90.00
_cell.angle_gamma   90.00
#
_symmetry.space_group_name_H-M   'P 1'
#
loop_
_entity.id
_entity.type
_entity.pdbx_description
1 polymer ?
#
loop_
_entity_poly.entity_id
_entity_poly.type
_entity_poly.pdbx_seq_one_letter_code
_entity_poly.pdbx_strand_id
1 'polypeptide(L)'
;GVECANIGMEAEEFADYIDELGLEYVAMVFCDTEKAFEEQLSELINRRPILINCHPGRDYWDFDRGCNFFTKIFKISESVNTEVLYETHRTRLLYAPWTTKKYLEEFPNMNVTGDFSHFTTVSEGNMCGDGYKELMDFIIPRTFHLHARVGYQNGPQVPDPRQGMGLEWTERFEGWWDRVIQSCNYQGRSFITINPEFGPPEYQPFDPSSGEPLADIWDVCLWITNRFRKRWD
;
A
#
# COMPACT_ATOMS: atom_id res chain seq x y z
N GLY A 1 -7.79 12.38 -4.96
CA GLY A 1 -6.49 12.09 -5.58
C GLY A 1 -6.51 10.83 -6.40
N VAL A 2 -5.42 10.56 -7.05
CA VAL A 2 -5.20 9.33 -7.83
C VAL A 2 -3.85 8.71 -7.47
N GLU A 3 -3.77 7.40 -7.56
CA GLU A 3 -2.53 6.65 -7.46
C GLU A 3 -2.35 5.79 -8.70
N CYS A 4 -1.25 5.97 -9.40
CA CYS A 4 -0.94 5.17 -10.58
C CYS A 4 0.57 5.19 -10.92
N ALA A 5 0.98 4.17 -11.69
CA ALA A 5 2.28 4.15 -12.35
C ALA A 5 2.26 5.06 -13.59
N ASN A 6 3.37 5.05 -14.37
CA ASN A 6 3.39 5.73 -15.66
C ASN A 6 2.33 5.17 -16.62
N ILE A 7 1.46 6.04 -17.11
CA ILE A 7 0.36 5.71 -18.04
C ILE A 7 0.67 6.08 -19.50
N GLY A 8 1.94 6.40 -19.81
CA GLY A 8 2.36 6.76 -21.19
C GLY A 8 1.99 8.18 -21.63
N MET A 9 1.50 9.05 -20.73
CA MET A 9 1.31 10.48 -20.97
C MET A 9 2.59 11.24 -20.65
N GLU A 10 2.91 12.30 -21.36
CA GLU A 10 4.04 13.17 -21.04
C GLU A 10 3.88 13.77 -19.63
N ALA A 11 5.00 13.94 -18.89
CA ALA A 11 4.97 14.27 -17.48
C ALA A 11 4.27 15.60 -17.17
N GLU A 12 4.54 16.64 -17.98
CA GLU A 12 3.95 17.97 -17.82
C GLU A 12 2.45 17.95 -18.15
N GLU A 13 2.07 17.28 -19.26
CA GLU A 13 0.68 17.10 -19.64
C GLU A 13 -0.14 16.38 -18.56
N PHE A 14 0.43 15.31 -17.97
CA PHE A 14 -0.19 14.59 -16.87
C PHE A 14 -0.36 15.48 -15.62
N ALA A 15 0.69 16.20 -15.25
CA ALA A 15 0.67 17.05 -14.07
C ALA A 15 -0.38 18.16 -14.21
N ASP A 16 -0.45 18.80 -15.37
CA ASP A 16 -1.44 19.85 -15.65
C ASP A 16 -2.87 19.29 -15.65
N TYR A 17 -3.08 18.09 -16.20
CA TYR A 17 -4.39 17.43 -16.18
C TYR A 17 -4.85 17.11 -14.74
N ILE A 18 -3.96 16.62 -13.88
CA ILE A 18 -4.27 16.36 -12.46
C ILE A 18 -4.60 17.67 -11.73
N ASP A 19 -3.84 18.74 -11.99
CA ASP A 19 -4.08 20.06 -11.40
C ASP A 19 -5.44 20.66 -11.86
N GLU A 20 -5.78 20.54 -13.14
CA GLU A 20 -7.09 21.00 -13.67
C GLU A 20 -8.26 20.27 -13.00
N LEU A 21 -8.09 19.00 -12.64
CA LEU A 21 -9.09 18.23 -11.90
C LEU A 21 -9.10 18.52 -10.39
N GLY A 22 -8.16 19.30 -9.88
CA GLY A 22 -7.99 19.55 -8.45
C GLY A 22 -7.66 18.29 -7.65
N LEU A 23 -6.87 17.38 -8.24
CA LEU A 23 -6.51 16.10 -7.64
C LEU A 23 -5.06 16.12 -7.16
N GLU A 24 -4.79 15.34 -6.11
CA GLU A 24 -3.44 15.01 -5.67
C GLU A 24 -2.99 13.70 -6.33
N TYR A 25 -1.69 13.57 -6.58
CA TYR A 25 -1.10 12.39 -7.24
C TYR A 25 -0.13 11.65 -6.33
N VAL A 26 -0.33 10.33 -6.19
CA VAL A 26 0.62 9.40 -5.62
C VAL A 26 1.24 8.56 -6.75
N ALA A 27 2.57 8.62 -6.89
CA ALA A 27 3.27 7.87 -7.92
C ALA A 27 3.58 6.45 -7.48
N MET A 28 3.42 5.46 -8.37
CA MET A 28 3.81 4.07 -8.11
C MET A 28 5.10 3.72 -8.85
N VAL A 29 6.05 3.09 -8.14
CA VAL A 29 7.33 2.60 -8.67
C VAL A 29 7.44 1.09 -8.44
N PHE A 30 7.82 0.35 -9.47
CA PHE A 30 8.06 -1.10 -9.40
C PHE A 30 9.51 -1.40 -9.76
N CYS A 31 10.33 -1.81 -8.79
CA CYS A 31 11.76 -1.98 -9.04
C CYS A 31 12.36 -3.22 -8.37
N ASP A 32 13.23 -3.92 -9.11
CA ASP A 32 14.10 -5.00 -8.61
C ASP A 32 15.58 -4.74 -8.95
N THR A 33 15.88 -3.57 -9.48
CA THR A 33 17.25 -3.05 -9.65
C THR A 33 17.30 -1.57 -9.27
N GLU A 34 18.47 -1.11 -8.83
CA GLU A 34 18.74 0.30 -8.53
C GLU A 34 18.49 1.19 -9.75
N LYS A 35 18.93 0.73 -10.92
CA LYS A 35 18.77 1.46 -12.19
C LYS A 35 17.28 1.65 -12.51
N ALA A 36 16.47 0.60 -12.38
CA ALA A 36 15.03 0.71 -12.64
C ALA A 36 14.34 1.66 -11.65
N PHE A 37 14.79 1.70 -10.39
CA PHE A 37 14.30 2.67 -9.41
C PHE A 37 14.65 4.10 -9.81
N GLU A 38 15.92 4.37 -10.14
CA GLU A 38 16.42 5.69 -10.53
C GLU A 38 15.74 6.23 -11.78
N GLU A 39 15.58 5.39 -12.81
CA GLU A 39 14.92 5.74 -14.07
C GLU A 39 13.45 6.12 -13.85
N GLN A 40 12.69 5.27 -13.12
CA GLN A 40 11.29 5.55 -12.82
C GLN A 40 11.12 6.78 -11.91
N LEU A 41 11.98 6.93 -10.89
CA LEU A 41 11.93 8.08 -9.99
C LEU A 41 12.17 9.39 -10.76
N SER A 42 13.19 9.41 -11.62
CA SER A 42 13.54 10.59 -12.44
C SER A 42 12.41 11.00 -13.39
N GLU A 43 11.65 10.05 -13.89
CA GLU A 43 10.51 10.30 -14.76
C GLU A 43 9.30 10.81 -13.96
N LEU A 44 8.96 10.09 -12.88
CA LEU A 44 7.74 10.34 -12.11
C LEU A 44 7.79 11.62 -11.29
N ILE A 45 8.98 12.06 -10.85
CA ILE A 45 9.11 13.30 -10.05
C ILE A 45 8.65 14.55 -10.83
N ASN A 46 8.80 14.54 -12.14
CA ASN A 46 8.33 15.63 -13.02
C ASN A 46 6.80 15.71 -13.13
N ARG A 47 6.08 14.69 -12.66
CA ARG A 47 4.61 14.65 -12.56
C ARG A 47 4.08 15.26 -11.27
N ARG A 48 4.95 15.85 -10.46
CA ARG A 48 4.63 16.55 -9.19
C ARG A 48 3.86 15.66 -8.18
N PRO A 49 4.31 14.41 -7.89
CA PRO A 49 3.64 13.58 -6.90
C PRO A 49 3.80 14.14 -5.49
N ILE A 50 2.76 14.04 -4.66
CA ILE A 50 2.83 14.35 -3.22
C ILE A 50 3.50 13.24 -2.43
N LEU A 51 3.53 12.03 -2.97
CA LEU A 51 4.05 10.81 -2.37
C LEU A 51 4.47 9.82 -3.47
N ILE A 52 5.48 9.01 -3.18
CA ILE A 52 5.91 7.91 -4.06
C ILE A 52 5.73 6.60 -3.30
N ASN A 53 4.90 5.70 -3.83
CA ASN A 53 4.72 4.34 -3.35
C ASN A 53 5.61 3.39 -4.15
N CYS A 54 6.58 2.73 -3.50
CA CYS A 54 7.55 1.85 -4.13
C CYS A 54 7.27 0.38 -3.79
N HIS A 55 7.20 -0.47 -4.80
CA HIS A 55 7.19 -1.93 -4.71
C HIS A 55 8.62 -2.48 -4.83
N PRO A 56 9.38 -2.66 -3.73
CA PRO A 56 10.81 -2.91 -3.76
C PRO A 56 11.16 -4.39 -3.88
N GLY A 57 12.09 -4.72 -4.78
CA GLY A 57 12.74 -6.03 -4.87
C GLY A 57 11.81 -7.21 -5.08
N ARG A 58 12.22 -8.39 -4.58
CA ARG A 58 11.48 -9.64 -4.71
C ARG A 58 11.48 -10.41 -3.39
N ASP A 59 10.40 -11.11 -3.10
CA ASP A 59 10.17 -11.89 -1.89
C ASP A 59 11.12 -13.09 -1.73
N TYR A 60 11.67 -13.63 -2.82
CA TYR A 60 12.62 -14.74 -2.82
C TYR A 60 14.09 -14.31 -2.64
N TRP A 61 14.37 -13.00 -2.45
CA TRP A 61 15.72 -12.57 -2.12
C TRP A 61 16.03 -12.84 -0.64
N ASP A 62 17.29 -13.19 -0.36
CA ASP A 62 17.76 -13.25 1.01
C ASP A 62 17.83 -11.84 1.64
N PHE A 63 17.94 -11.82 2.96
CA PHE A 63 17.94 -10.58 3.74
C PHE A 63 19.09 -9.65 3.38
N ASP A 64 20.29 -10.21 3.19
CA ASP A 64 21.51 -9.42 2.91
C ASP A 64 21.40 -8.73 1.55
N ARG A 65 20.89 -9.42 0.55
CA ARG A 65 20.60 -8.85 -0.76
C ARG A 65 19.55 -7.74 -0.66
N GLY A 66 18.51 -7.96 0.10
CA GLY A 66 17.47 -6.96 0.35
C GLY A 66 18.03 -5.71 1.04
N CYS A 67 18.88 -5.88 2.08
CA CYS A 67 19.52 -4.77 2.77
C CYS A 67 20.45 -3.97 1.85
N ASN A 68 21.25 -4.66 1.03
CA ASN A 68 22.11 -4.00 0.04
C ASN A 68 21.30 -3.19 -0.98
N PHE A 69 20.17 -3.75 -1.44
CA PHE A 69 19.27 -3.06 -2.34
C PHE A 69 18.63 -1.81 -1.68
N PHE A 70 18.06 -1.94 -0.47
CA PHE A 70 17.49 -0.81 0.26
C PHE A 70 18.52 0.30 0.52
N THR A 71 19.74 -0.04 0.94
CA THR A 71 20.82 0.94 1.15
C THR A 71 21.03 1.82 -0.09
N LYS A 72 20.96 1.24 -1.29
CA LYS A 72 21.21 1.95 -2.53
C LYS A 72 20.00 2.80 -2.97
N ILE A 73 18.78 2.24 -2.90
CA ILE A 73 17.59 3.01 -3.29
C ILE A 73 17.28 4.14 -2.30
N PHE A 74 17.62 4.01 -1.01
CA PHE A 74 17.53 5.12 -0.06
C PHE A 74 18.42 6.28 -0.45
N LYS A 75 19.68 5.99 -0.83
CA LYS A 75 20.60 7.03 -1.30
C LYS A 75 20.07 7.74 -2.56
N ILE A 76 19.41 7.01 -3.46
CA ILE A 76 18.75 7.61 -4.64
C ILE A 76 17.56 8.45 -4.19
N SER A 77 16.74 7.98 -3.25
CA SER A 77 15.58 8.72 -2.73
C SER A 77 15.96 10.07 -2.08
N GLU A 78 17.17 10.18 -1.50
CA GLU A 78 17.68 11.45 -0.94
C GLU A 78 17.84 12.56 -1.99
N SER A 79 17.85 12.21 -3.29
CA SER A 79 17.98 13.18 -4.40
C SER A 79 16.66 13.91 -4.72
N VAL A 80 15.53 13.47 -4.17
CA VAL A 80 14.21 14.06 -4.40
C VAL A 80 13.61 14.58 -3.10
N ASN A 81 12.76 15.61 -3.21
CA ASN A 81 12.08 16.20 -2.05
C ASN A 81 10.73 15.52 -1.72
N THR A 82 10.33 14.54 -2.53
CA THR A 82 9.08 13.80 -2.33
C THR A 82 9.33 12.57 -1.47
N GLU A 83 8.50 12.34 -0.46
CA GLU A 83 8.62 11.18 0.42
C GLU A 83 8.41 9.88 -0.37
N VAL A 84 9.30 8.90 -0.16
CA VAL A 84 9.20 7.55 -0.73
C VAL A 84 8.82 6.59 0.37
N LEU A 85 7.69 5.90 0.19
CA LEU A 85 7.24 4.81 1.05
C LEU A 85 7.39 3.46 0.33
N TYR A 86 7.57 2.40 1.10
CA TYR A 86 7.82 1.06 0.57
C TYR A 86 6.65 0.16 0.91
N GLU A 87 6.00 -0.41 -0.11
CA GLU A 87 4.76 -1.15 0.08
C GLU A 87 4.95 -2.55 0.66
N THR A 88 4.09 -2.88 1.61
CA THR A 88 3.93 -4.25 2.12
C THR A 88 3.15 -5.09 1.12
N HIS A 89 3.87 -5.84 0.27
CA HIS A 89 3.26 -6.59 -0.83
C HIS A 89 3.86 -8.00 -0.96
N ARG A 90 3.00 -9.03 -1.10
CA ARG A 90 3.35 -10.47 -1.08
C ARG A 90 4.37 -10.96 -2.11
N THR A 91 4.71 -10.20 -3.13
CA THR A 91 5.74 -10.55 -4.13
C THR A 91 6.96 -9.65 -4.04
N ARG A 92 7.07 -8.87 -2.95
CA ARG A 92 8.11 -7.88 -2.72
C ARG A 92 8.89 -8.16 -1.43
N LEU A 93 9.93 -7.39 -1.15
CA LEU A 93 10.76 -7.58 0.05
C LEU A 93 9.97 -7.50 1.35
N LEU A 94 8.94 -6.64 1.41
CA LEU A 94 8.09 -6.46 2.59
C LEU A 94 6.84 -7.35 2.55
N TYR A 95 6.98 -8.60 2.10
CA TYR A 95 5.84 -9.50 1.81
C TYR A 95 5.12 -10.05 3.06
N ALA A 96 5.78 -10.06 4.20
CA ALA A 96 5.25 -10.65 5.43
C ALA A 96 5.54 -9.76 6.65
N PRO A 97 4.70 -9.75 7.69
CA PRO A 97 4.90 -8.87 8.83
C PRO A 97 6.22 -9.13 9.57
N TRP A 98 6.66 -10.38 9.71
CA TRP A 98 7.95 -10.73 10.33
C TRP A 98 9.16 -10.32 9.48
N THR A 99 9.05 -10.34 8.17
CA THR A 99 10.11 -9.87 7.27
C THR A 99 10.15 -8.35 7.23
N THR A 100 8.98 -7.69 7.16
CA THR A 100 8.85 -6.24 7.22
C THR A 100 9.48 -5.68 8.51
N LYS A 101 9.18 -6.30 9.67
CA LYS A 101 9.79 -5.90 10.94
C LYS A 101 11.31 -5.93 10.89
N LYS A 102 11.93 -6.99 10.33
CA LYS A 102 13.41 -7.09 10.21
C LYS A 102 14.00 -5.95 9.39
N TYR A 103 13.38 -5.59 8.26
CA TYR A 103 13.85 -4.44 7.46
C TYR A 103 13.64 -3.11 8.18
N LEU A 104 12.55 -2.93 8.91
CA LEU A 104 12.32 -1.71 9.69
C LEU A 104 13.26 -1.58 10.90
N GLU A 105 13.76 -2.70 11.45
CA GLU A 105 14.80 -2.71 12.48
C GLU A 105 16.16 -2.32 11.91
N GLU A 106 16.51 -2.83 10.73
CA GLU A 106 17.77 -2.52 10.01
C GLU A 106 17.78 -1.08 9.50
N PHE A 107 16.61 -0.58 9.04
CA PHE A 107 16.45 0.76 8.48
C PHE A 107 15.50 1.62 9.32
N PRO A 108 15.96 2.22 10.43
CA PRO A 108 15.08 2.95 11.36
C PRO A 108 14.33 4.13 10.75
N ASN A 109 14.77 4.69 9.64
CA ASN A 109 14.13 5.80 8.94
C ASN A 109 13.18 5.35 7.82
N MET A 110 13.10 4.03 7.56
CA MET A 110 12.17 3.50 6.56
C MET A 110 10.73 3.65 7.01
N ASN A 111 9.87 4.16 6.13
CA ASN A 111 8.43 4.20 6.32
C ASN A 111 7.74 3.40 5.20
N VAL A 112 6.52 2.95 5.46
CA VAL A 112 5.84 2.01 4.57
C VAL A 112 4.47 2.49 4.12
N THR A 113 4.08 2.01 2.94
CA THR A 113 2.69 1.92 2.52
C THR A 113 2.12 0.61 3.06
N GLY A 114 1.04 0.68 3.81
CA GLY A 114 0.43 -0.48 4.45
C GLY A 114 -0.69 -1.09 3.61
N ASP A 115 -0.37 -2.07 2.77
CA ASP A 115 -1.36 -3.03 2.28
C ASP A 115 -1.29 -4.29 3.16
N PHE A 116 -2.10 -4.29 4.21
CA PHE A 116 -2.11 -5.41 5.17
C PHE A 116 -2.87 -6.63 4.66
N SER A 117 -3.56 -6.54 3.51
CA SER A 117 -4.24 -7.67 2.89
C SER A 117 -3.26 -8.77 2.47
N HIS A 118 -2.04 -8.37 2.10
CA HIS A 118 -0.98 -9.31 1.79
C HIS A 118 -0.48 -10.07 3.03
N PHE A 119 -0.47 -9.42 4.19
CA PHE A 119 -0.07 -10.07 5.44
C PHE A 119 -1.04 -11.17 5.86
N THR A 120 -2.35 -10.94 5.75
CA THR A 120 -3.36 -11.96 6.06
C THR A 120 -3.25 -13.16 5.14
N THR A 121 -2.95 -12.93 3.87
CA THR A 121 -2.76 -13.99 2.86
C THR A 121 -1.51 -14.82 3.14
N VAL A 122 -0.37 -14.17 3.41
CA VAL A 122 0.92 -14.86 3.64
C VAL A 122 0.93 -15.61 4.98
N SER A 123 0.24 -15.10 6.00
CA SER A 123 0.13 -15.76 7.29
C SER A 123 -0.96 -16.85 7.32
N GLU A 124 -1.75 -16.98 6.28
CA GLU A 124 -2.92 -17.89 6.22
C GLU A 124 -3.80 -17.81 7.47
N GLY A 125 -3.95 -16.59 8.03
CA GLY A 125 -4.58 -16.41 9.32
C GLY A 125 -5.17 -15.02 9.56
N ASN A 126 -5.88 -14.92 10.66
CA ASN A 126 -6.54 -13.69 11.07
C ASN A 126 -5.63 -12.69 11.81
N MET A 127 -4.36 -13.03 11.99
CA MET A 127 -3.35 -12.21 12.67
C MET A 127 -3.75 -11.72 14.09
N CYS A 128 -4.52 -12.53 14.82
CA CYS A 128 -5.02 -12.19 16.17
C CYS A 128 -4.12 -12.69 17.32
N GLY A 129 -3.12 -13.54 17.06
CA GLY A 129 -2.20 -14.04 18.09
C GLY A 129 -1.25 -12.95 18.60
N ASP A 130 -0.77 -13.09 19.84
CA ASP A 130 0.10 -12.10 20.49
C ASP A 130 1.33 -11.76 19.65
N GLY A 131 1.96 -12.74 19.00
CA GLY A 131 3.10 -12.50 18.11
C GLY A 131 2.76 -11.61 16.89
N TYR A 132 1.57 -11.78 16.30
CA TYR A 132 1.11 -10.90 15.23
C TYR A 132 0.77 -9.49 15.73
N LYS A 133 0.21 -9.40 16.95
CA LYS A 133 -0.04 -8.11 17.58
C LYS A 133 1.25 -7.33 17.77
N GLU A 134 2.31 -7.95 18.27
CA GLU A 134 3.64 -7.33 18.43
C GLU A 134 4.21 -6.86 17.08
N LEU A 135 4.06 -7.66 16.02
CA LEU A 135 4.50 -7.28 14.67
C LEU A 135 3.74 -6.04 14.17
N MET A 136 2.41 -6.02 14.31
CA MET A 136 1.60 -4.89 13.88
C MET A 136 1.83 -3.65 14.76
N ASP A 137 2.06 -3.81 16.07
CA ASP A 137 2.43 -2.71 16.98
C ASP A 137 3.74 -2.04 16.56
N PHE A 138 4.66 -2.79 15.93
CA PHE A 138 5.92 -2.27 15.41
C PHE A 138 5.78 -1.61 14.03
N ILE A 139 4.95 -2.17 13.14
CA ILE A 139 4.79 -1.72 11.74
C ILE A 139 3.87 -0.50 11.63
N ILE A 140 2.75 -0.50 12.35
CA ILE A 140 1.73 0.56 12.28
C ILE A 140 2.31 1.98 12.48
N PRO A 141 3.21 2.24 13.46
CA PRO A 141 3.79 3.58 13.63
C PRO A 141 4.69 4.04 12.48
N ARG A 142 5.03 3.16 11.56
CA ARG A 142 5.87 3.43 10.38
C ARG A 142 5.06 3.47 9.09
N THR A 143 3.73 3.36 9.19
CA THR A 143 2.82 3.35 8.04
C THR A 143 2.26 4.75 7.82
N PHE A 144 2.51 5.34 6.64
CA PHE A 144 2.13 6.72 6.32
C PHE A 144 1.26 6.85 5.07
N HIS A 145 1.00 5.76 4.40
CA HIS A 145 0.02 5.61 3.34
C HIS A 145 -0.70 4.27 3.51
N LEU A 146 -1.98 4.21 3.19
CA LEU A 146 -2.78 2.99 3.28
C LEU A 146 -3.32 2.58 1.93
N HIS A 147 -3.08 1.35 1.55
CA HIS A 147 -3.90 0.63 0.58
C HIS A 147 -5.02 -0.08 1.35
N ALA A 148 -6.21 0.52 1.29
CA ALA A 148 -7.36 0.05 2.03
C ALA A 148 -8.07 -1.08 1.29
N ARG A 149 -7.34 -2.17 1.08
CA ARG A 149 -7.84 -3.44 0.56
C ARG A 149 -8.16 -4.38 1.71
N VAL A 150 -9.31 -5.02 1.66
CA VAL A 150 -9.71 -6.03 2.64
C VAL A 150 -9.35 -7.42 2.13
N GLY A 151 -8.33 -8.01 2.72
CA GLY A 151 -7.94 -9.38 2.47
C GLY A 151 -8.55 -10.37 3.46
N TYR A 152 -8.19 -11.63 3.32
CA TYR A 152 -8.51 -12.71 4.22
C TYR A 152 -7.44 -13.80 4.14
N GLN A 153 -7.55 -14.85 4.93
CA GLN A 153 -6.54 -15.90 5.00
C GLN A 153 -6.25 -16.64 3.69
N ASN A 154 -7.20 -16.64 2.76
CA ASN A 154 -7.07 -17.37 1.49
C ASN A 154 -6.88 -16.47 0.27
N GLY A 155 -6.81 -15.16 0.47
CA GLY A 155 -6.59 -14.22 -0.62
C GLY A 155 -6.47 -12.77 -0.18
N PRO A 156 -5.82 -11.92 -0.98
CA PRO A 156 -5.61 -10.52 -0.63
C PRO A 156 -6.86 -9.65 -0.84
N GLN A 157 -7.92 -10.19 -1.41
CA GLN A 157 -9.16 -9.46 -1.65
C GLN A 157 -10.37 -10.35 -1.36
N VAL A 158 -11.22 -9.92 -0.42
CA VAL A 158 -12.51 -10.58 -0.19
C VAL A 158 -13.46 -10.36 -1.37
N PRO A 159 -14.40 -11.27 -1.62
CA PRO A 159 -15.37 -11.12 -2.72
C PRO A 159 -16.22 -9.84 -2.62
N ASP A 160 -16.75 -9.55 -1.44
CA ASP A 160 -17.50 -8.34 -1.13
C ASP A 160 -17.28 -7.97 0.35
N PRO A 161 -16.64 -6.82 0.66
CA PRO A 161 -16.35 -6.40 2.03
C PRO A 161 -17.58 -5.88 2.79
N ARG A 162 -18.72 -5.74 2.13
CA ARG A 162 -19.93 -5.09 2.66
C ARG A 162 -20.83 -6.03 3.44
N GLN A 163 -20.64 -7.35 3.34
CA GLN A 163 -21.55 -8.35 3.92
C GLN A 163 -20.84 -9.64 4.34
N GLY A 164 -21.49 -10.38 5.24
CA GLY A 164 -21.03 -11.71 5.70
C GLY A 164 -19.59 -11.71 6.17
N MET A 165 -18.82 -12.72 5.79
CA MET A 165 -17.41 -12.84 6.12
C MET A 165 -16.58 -11.61 5.69
N GLY A 166 -16.92 -11.01 4.55
CA GLY A 166 -16.22 -9.82 4.07
C GLY A 166 -16.36 -8.64 5.03
N LEU A 167 -17.52 -8.44 5.63
CA LEU A 167 -17.74 -7.38 6.63
C LEU A 167 -16.96 -7.65 7.92
N GLU A 168 -16.89 -8.89 8.39
CA GLU A 168 -16.10 -9.25 9.57
C GLU A 168 -14.61 -8.96 9.36
N TRP A 169 -14.10 -9.24 8.16
CA TRP A 169 -12.73 -8.87 7.78
C TRP A 169 -12.55 -7.35 7.67
N THR A 170 -13.53 -6.63 7.10
CA THR A 170 -13.49 -5.17 7.02
C THR A 170 -13.35 -4.53 8.40
N GLU A 171 -14.15 -4.95 9.37
CA GLU A 171 -14.07 -4.43 10.75
C GLU A 171 -12.69 -4.66 11.38
N ARG A 172 -12.05 -5.79 11.06
CA ARG A 172 -10.69 -6.08 11.51
C ARG A 172 -9.67 -5.14 10.86
N PHE A 173 -9.74 -4.95 9.54
CA PHE A 173 -8.86 -4.02 8.82
C PHE A 173 -9.05 -2.59 9.29
N GLU A 174 -10.28 -2.15 9.52
CA GLU A 174 -10.57 -0.84 10.11
C GLU A 174 -9.88 -0.64 11.46
N GLY A 175 -9.82 -1.67 12.30
CA GLY A 175 -9.06 -1.62 13.55
C GLY A 175 -7.57 -1.34 13.36
N TRP A 176 -6.93 -1.86 12.30
CA TRP A 176 -5.55 -1.54 11.97
C TRP A 176 -5.40 -0.16 11.34
N TRP A 177 -6.28 0.19 10.38
CA TRP A 177 -6.27 1.49 9.71
C TRP A 177 -6.49 2.64 10.69
N ASP A 178 -7.42 2.49 11.63
CA ASP A 178 -7.65 3.47 12.70
C ASP A 178 -6.39 3.71 13.54
N ARG A 179 -5.66 2.65 13.86
CA ARG A 179 -4.41 2.74 14.61
C ARG A 179 -3.31 3.44 13.80
N VAL A 180 -3.26 3.24 12.48
CA VAL A 180 -2.35 3.97 11.58
C VAL A 180 -2.68 5.46 11.61
N ILE A 181 -3.94 5.85 11.43
CA ILE A 181 -4.37 7.25 11.43
C ILE A 181 -4.09 7.89 12.80
N GLN A 182 -4.40 7.21 13.91
CA GLN A 182 -4.09 7.69 15.26
C GLN A 182 -2.60 7.88 15.47
N SER A 183 -1.77 6.96 14.97
CA SER A 183 -0.31 7.06 15.05
C SER A 183 0.22 8.24 14.25
N CYS A 184 -0.27 8.45 13.03
CA CYS A 184 0.10 9.61 12.21
C CYS A 184 -0.27 10.93 12.91
N ASN A 185 -1.47 11.03 13.47
CA ASN A 185 -1.90 12.19 14.24
C ASN A 185 -1.02 12.44 15.47
N TYR A 186 -0.68 11.39 16.22
CA TYR A 186 0.22 11.49 17.38
C TYR A 186 1.62 11.97 17.01
N GLN A 187 2.12 11.56 15.84
CA GLN A 187 3.42 11.98 15.30
C GLN A 187 3.39 13.38 14.67
N GLY A 188 2.24 14.07 14.64
CA GLY A 188 2.08 15.41 14.09
C GLY A 188 2.17 15.48 12.57
N ARG A 189 1.88 14.40 11.86
CA ARG A 189 1.81 14.43 10.39
C ARG A 189 0.64 15.32 9.93
N SER A 190 0.89 16.16 8.94
CA SER A 190 -0.10 17.10 8.40
C SER A 190 -1.21 16.42 7.60
N PHE A 191 -0.92 15.23 7.05
CA PHE A 191 -1.88 14.41 6.31
C PHE A 191 -1.46 12.94 6.29
N ILE A 192 -2.41 12.08 6.00
CA ILE A 192 -2.23 10.68 5.57
C ILE A 192 -3.04 10.45 4.30
N THR A 193 -2.47 9.69 3.37
CA THR A 193 -3.18 9.31 2.14
C THR A 193 -3.73 7.89 2.28
N ILE A 194 -4.92 7.66 1.71
CA ILE A 194 -5.61 6.38 1.75
C ILE A 194 -6.13 6.09 0.35
N ASN A 195 -5.69 4.98 -0.22
CA ASN A 195 -6.20 4.45 -1.48
C ASN A 195 -7.18 3.30 -1.19
N PRO A 196 -8.50 3.45 -1.40
CA PRO A 196 -9.44 2.34 -1.33
C PRO A 196 -9.20 1.45 -2.54
N GLU A 197 -8.46 0.38 -2.34
CA GLU A 197 -7.99 -0.47 -3.41
C GLU A 197 -8.77 -1.77 -3.48
N PHE A 198 -9.51 -1.96 -4.56
CA PHE A 198 -10.06 -3.24 -4.98
C PHE A 198 -9.70 -3.48 -6.44
N GLY A 199 -8.83 -4.46 -6.65
CA GLY A 199 -8.24 -4.75 -7.96
C GLY A 199 -9.23 -5.41 -8.93
N PRO A 200 -9.08 -5.12 -10.26
CA PRO A 200 -9.80 -5.81 -11.31
C PRO A 200 -9.40 -7.30 -11.40
N PRO A 201 -9.86 -8.06 -12.39
CA PRO A 201 -9.31 -9.39 -12.65
C PRO A 201 -7.78 -9.29 -12.74
N GLU A 202 -7.16 -10.07 -12.05
CA GLU A 202 -7.01 -11.32 -11.37
C GLU A 202 -7.40 -11.31 -9.87
N TYR A 203 -7.62 -10.14 -9.26
CA TYR A 203 -8.05 -10.03 -7.85
C TYR A 203 -9.56 -10.13 -7.68
N GLN A 204 -10.32 -9.67 -8.67
CA GLN A 204 -11.78 -9.69 -8.64
C GLN A 204 -12.32 -11.11 -8.78
N PRO A 205 -13.06 -11.65 -7.79
CA PRO A 205 -13.67 -12.95 -7.90
C PRO A 205 -14.96 -12.90 -8.73
N PHE A 206 -15.19 -14.01 -9.44
CA PHE A 206 -16.34 -14.19 -10.32
C PHE A 206 -17.20 -15.38 -9.85
N ASP A 207 -18.49 -15.30 -10.10
CA ASP A 207 -19.39 -16.44 -9.95
C ASP A 207 -19.03 -17.51 -11.02
N PRO A 208 -18.63 -18.73 -10.61
CA PRO A 208 -18.19 -19.73 -11.56
C PRO A 208 -19.29 -20.27 -12.47
N SER A 209 -20.57 -20.02 -12.16
CA SER A 209 -21.70 -20.49 -12.95
C SER A 209 -22.14 -19.47 -14.01
N SER A 210 -22.08 -18.20 -13.70
CA SER A 210 -22.47 -17.10 -14.60
C SER A 210 -21.31 -16.41 -15.29
N GLY A 211 -20.09 -16.45 -14.68
CA GLY A 211 -18.95 -15.69 -15.13
C GLY A 211 -19.03 -14.19 -14.80
N GLU A 212 -20.03 -13.77 -14.02
CA GLU A 212 -20.21 -12.37 -13.63
C GLU A 212 -19.38 -12.05 -12.37
N PRO A 213 -18.90 -10.79 -12.21
CA PRO A 213 -18.23 -10.36 -11.00
C PRO A 213 -19.14 -10.51 -9.78
N LEU A 214 -18.58 -10.95 -8.62
CA LEU A 214 -19.33 -11.07 -7.38
C LEU A 214 -19.69 -9.71 -6.76
N ALA A 215 -18.95 -8.66 -7.09
CA ALA A 215 -19.23 -7.28 -6.67
C ALA A 215 -18.70 -6.29 -7.71
N ASP A 216 -19.34 -5.12 -7.82
CA ASP A 216 -18.77 -3.98 -8.53
C ASP A 216 -17.65 -3.37 -7.68
N ILE A 217 -16.42 -3.41 -8.17
CA ILE A 217 -15.24 -2.96 -7.44
C ILE A 217 -15.22 -1.44 -7.23
N TRP A 218 -15.81 -0.65 -8.14
CA TRP A 218 -15.95 0.78 -7.99
C TRP A 218 -16.88 1.14 -6.83
N ASP A 219 -18.06 0.49 -6.78
CA ASP A 219 -19.00 0.65 -5.68
C ASP A 219 -18.40 0.23 -4.34
N VAL A 220 -17.56 -0.82 -4.33
CA VAL A 220 -16.82 -1.25 -3.14
C VAL A 220 -15.81 -0.17 -2.70
N CYS A 221 -15.02 0.38 -3.62
CA CYS A 221 -14.07 1.46 -3.32
C CYS A 221 -14.79 2.71 -2.78
N LEU A 222 -15.90 3.11 -3.38
CA LEU A 222 -16.73 4.23 -2.89
C LEU A 222 -17.29 3.94 -1.49
N TRP A 223 -17.73 2.72 -1.22
CA TRP A 223 -18.26 2.33 0.07
C TRP A 223 -17.17 2.40 1.16
N ILE A 224 -15.96 1.90 0.90
CA ILE A 224 -14.82 2.00 1.81
C ILE A 224 -14.46 3.48 2.05
N THR A 225 -14.36 4.29 0.99
CA THR A 225 -14.10 5.74 1.09
C THR A 225 -15.11 6.42 2.01
N ASN A 226 -16.40 6.12 1.84
CA ASN A 226 -17.46 6.72 2.67
C ASN A 226 -17.41 6.24 4.12
N ARG A 227 -16.92 5.01 4.39
CA ARG A 227 -16.69 4.55 5.77
C ARG A 227 -15.54 5.31 6.43
N PHE A 228 -14.43 5.56 5.73
CA PHE A 228 -13.35 6.40 6.24
C PHE A 228 -13.84 7.81 6.57
N ARG A 229 -14.54 8.46 5.63
CA ARG A 229 -15.08 9.81 5.86
C ARG A 229 -15.98 9.90 7.08
N LYS A 230 -16.87 8.95 7.29
CA LYS A 230 -17.73 8.91 8.46
C LYS A 230 -17.01 8.73 9.80
N ARG A 231 -15.80 8.19 9.78
CA ARG A 231 -15.01 7.90 10.98
C ARG A 231 -14.01 8.99 11.32
N TRP A 232 -13.52 9.73 10.30
CA TRP A 232 -12.34 10.60 10.42
C TRP A 232 -12.52 12.04 9.91
N ASP A 233 -13.62 12.36 9.21
CA ASP A 233 -14.07 13.72 8.89
C ASP A 233 -15.03 14.23 10.00
#